data_af24a222bd2ebb7946944c1f7168be87
#
_entry.id   af24a222bd2ebb7946944c1f7168be87
#
_cell.length_a   1.000
_cell.length_b   1.000
_cell.length_c   1.000
_cell.angle_alpha   90.00
_cell.angle_beta   90.00
_cell.angle_gamma   90.00
#
_symmetry.space_group_name_H-M   'P 1'
#
loop_
_entity.id
_entity.type
_entity.pdbx_description
1 polymer ?
#
loop_
_entity_poly.entity_id
_entity_poly.type
_entity_poly.pdbx_seq_one_letter_code
_entity_poly.pdbx_strand_id
1 'polypeptide(L)'
;MKIFDIIGVKKFNFIEIGVQDSIECNTTNLLLNLNWTGAQFEGCKESYKDGKIFLQEKRIKNNQCILLNKFIDAENVNSLIKKTGITGEIDFFSLDVDGNDYWIWKNINIIKPRLVVLEYNSSFGKYYPLTIPYNSKFIWNNKNEKRFFYGASLKALEKISVKKGYTLVCVDSRGINAFFIRKDLIKNTILTKMRSEDVFIYNKDHNGKKKDIKNIVKKYNLVKV
;
A
#
# COMPACT_ATOMS: atom_id res chain seq x y z
N MET A 1 -3.64 13.81 6.21
CA MET A 1 -4.83 14.62 6.57
C MET A 1 -5.28 15.52 5.43
N LYS A 2 -4.43 16.37 4.82
CA LYS A 2 -4.85 17.33 3.75
C LYS A 2 -5.71 16.74 2.62
N ILE A 3 -5.49 15.46 2.24
CA ILE A 3 -6.33 14.82 1.22
C ILE A 3 -7.76 14.64 1.73
N PHE A 4 -7.95 14.16 2.96
CA PHE A 4 -9.28 13.98 3.53
C PHE A 4 -10.03 15.30 3.79
N ASP A 5 -9.31 16.40 4.05
CA ASP A 5 -9.93 17.73 4.15
C ASP A 5 -10.58 18.16 2.81
N ILE A 6 -10.07 17.63 1.69
CA ILE A 6 -10.57 17.93 0.34
C ILE A 6 -11.66 16.95 -0.11
N ILE A 7 -11.44 15.63 0.07
CA ILE A 7 -12.39 14.60 -0.42
C ILE A 7 -13.46 14.20 0.60
N GLY A 8 -13.32 14.67 1.85
CA GLY A 8 -14.18 14.30 2.98
C GLY A 8 -13.96 12.89 3.49
N VAL A 9 -14.49 12.61 4.66
CA VAL A 9 -14.49 11.33 5.37
C VAL A 9 -15.93 10.89 5.58
N LYS A 10 -16.21 9.58 5.59
CA LYS A 10 -17.56 9.05 5.81
C LYS A 10 -17.72 8.18 7.04
N LYS A 11 -16.81 7.24 7.23
CA LYS A 11 -16.92 6.17 8.24
C LYS A 11 -15.79 6.21 9.28
N PHE A 12 -14.77 7.02 9.05
CA PHE A 12 -13.57 7.09 9.89
C PHE A 12 -12.94 5.72 10.09
N ASN A 13 -12.86 4.95 8.99
CA ASN A 13 -12.36 3.59 9.04
C ASN A 13 -11.25 3.30 8.03
N PHE A 14 -10.44 2.30 8.36
CA PHE A 14 -9.30 1.90 7.55
C PHE A 14 -9.09 0.40 7.49
N ILE A 15 -8.32 -0.04 6.50
CA ILE A 15 -7.63 -1.33 6.44
C ILE A 15 -6.19 -1.05 6.04
N GLU A 16 -5.25 -1.65 6.75
CA GLU A 16 -3.83 -1.64 6.38
C GLU A 16 -3.23 -3.03 6.42
N ILE A 17 -2.46 -3.37 5.39
CA ILE A 17 -1.80 -4.66 5.21
C ILE A 17 -0.30 -4.42 5.15
N GLY A 18 0.48 -5.11 6.02
CA GLY A 18 1.90 -4.92 6.20
C GLY A 18 2.20 -3.78 7.18
N VAL A 19 1.82 -3.97 8.45
CA VAL A 19 1.94 -2.91 9.47
C VAL A 19 3.17 -3.06 10.36
N GLN A 20 3.95 -4.11 10.15
CA GLN A 20 5.07 -4.45 11.01
C GLN A 20 4.66 -4.42 12.50
N ASP A 21 5.29 -3.58 13.31
CA ASP A 21 5.00 -3.40 14.73
C ASP A 21 3.88 -2.39 15.04
N SER A 22 3.14 -1.95 14.03
CA SER A 22 2.06 -0.94 14.12
C SER A 22 2.50 0.45 14.59
N ILE A 23 3.81 0.74 14.70
CA ILE A 23 4.34 2.03 15.14
C ILE A 23 4.50 2.98 13.96
N GLU A 24 5.26 2.58 12.95
CA GLU A 24 5.58 3.42 11.78
C GLU A 24 4.70 3.12 10.56
N CYS A 25 3.48 2.68 10.76
CA CYS A 25 2.54 2.41 9.68
C CYS A 25 1.63 3.62 9.36
N ASN A 26 1.00 3.59 8.19
CA ASN A 26 0.20 4.73 7.68
C ASN A 26 -1.06 5.02 8.49
N THR A 27 -1.56 4.03 9.26
CA THR A 27 -2.82 4.17 10.03
C THR A 27 -2.62 4.51 11.49
N THR A 28 -1.40 4.47 12.03
CA THR A 28 -1.12 4.73 13.45
C THR A 28 -1.65 6.10 13.90
N ASN A 29 -1.37 7.16 13.14
CA ASN A 29 -1.86 8.50 13.47
C ASN A 29 -3.38 8.60 13.39
N LEU A 30 -4.02 7.91 12.43
CA LEU A 30 -5.48 7.86 12.30
C LEU A 30 -6.10 7.20 13.54
N LEU A 31 -5.48 6.10 13.99
CA LEU A 31 -5.93 5.32 15.14
C LEU A 31 -5.74 6.07 16.47
N LEU A 32 -4.52 6.58 16.73
CA LEU A 32 -4.17 7.14 18.04
C LEU A 32 -4.71 8.56 18.25
N ASN A 33 -4.65 9.41 17.24
CA ASN A 33 -4.92 10.84 17.39
C ASN A 33 -6.28 11.27 16.83
N LEU A 34 -6.88 10.45 15.97
CA LEU A 34 -8.11 10.81 15.25
C LEU A 34 -9.27 9.86 15.55
N ASN A 35 -9.07 8.88 16.44
CA ASN A 35 -10.07 7.89 16.84
C ASN A 35 -10.74 7.12 15.69
N TRP A 36 -9.99 6.91 14.60
CA TRP A 36 -10.46 6.05 13.53
C TRP A 36 -10.48 4.59 13.99
N THR A 37 -11.31 3.79 13.33
CA THR A 37 -11.41 2.35 13.60
C THR A 37 -10.96 1.55 12.39
N GLY A 38 -10.47 0.33 12.59
CA GLY A 38 -10.05 -0.43 11.43
C GLY A 38 -9.48 -1.80 11.70
N ALA A 39 -8.81 -2.32 10.67
CA ALA A 39 -8.10 -3.59 10.75
C ALA A 39 -6.68 -3.44 10.19
N GLN A 40 -5.75 -4.08 10.87
CA GLN A 40 -4.33 -4.19 10.52
C GLN A 40 -3.96 -5.65 10.33
N PHE A 41 -3.13 -5.95 9.33
CA PHE A 41 -2.65 -7.28 9.03
C PHE A 41 -1.12 -7.30 9.02
N GLU A 42 -0.54 -8.28 9.72
CA GLU A 42 0.89 -8.52 9.75
C GLU A 42 1.20 -10.00 9.55
N GLY A 43 2.06 -10.31 8.60
CA GLY A 43 2.45 -11.68 8.27
C GLY A 43 3.54 -12.25 9.19
N CYS A 44 4.48 -11.42 9.62
CA CYS A 44 5.55 -11.79 10.54
C CYS A 44 5.01 -11.95 11.97
N LYS A 45 5.24 -13.11 12.58
CA LYS A 45 4.74 -13.41 13.93
C LYS A 45 5.38 -12.55 15.01
N GLU A 46 6.66 -12.23 14.84
CA GLU A 46 7.43 -11.40 15.76
C GLU A 46 6.90 -9.96 15.72
N SER A 47 6.86 -9.35 14.54
CA SER A 47 6.32 -7.99 14.35
C SER A 47 4.87 -7.86 14.83
N TYR A 48 4.04 -8.89 14.56
CA TYR A 48 2.66 -8.94 15.10
C TYR A 48 2.62 -8.89 16.63
N LYS A 49 3.54 -9.60 17.32
CA LYS A 49 3.59 -9.57 18.79
C LYS A 49 3.95 -8.19 19.30
N ASP A 50 4.95 -7.57 18.68
CA ASP A 50 5.39 -6.21 19.02
C ASP A 50 4.26 -5.19 18.80
N GLY A 51 3.59 -5.28 17.65
CA GLY A 51 2.40 -4.46 17.36
C GLY A 51 1.26 -4.65 18.35
N LYS A 52 1.04 -5.90 18.79
CA LYS A 52 0.03 -6.18 19.82
C LYS A 52 0.36 -5.55 21.16
N ILE A 53 1.63 -5.60 21.59
CA ILE A 53 2.12 -4.95 22.80
C ILE A 53 1.93 -3.44 22.68
N PHE A 54 2.38 -2.84 21.56
CA PHE A 54 2.23 -1.42 21.30
C PHE A 54 0.75 -0.96 21.39
N LEU A 55 -0.17 -1.64 20.74
CA LEU A 55 -1.59 -1.30 20.79
C LEU A 55 -2.17 -1.41 22.22
N GLN A 56 -1.72 -2.41 23.00
CA GLN A 56 -2.12 -2.55 24.41
C GLN A 56 -1.59 -1.40 25.27
N GLU A 57 -0.32 -1.01 25.13
CA GLU A 57 0.28 0.14 25.83
C GLU A 57 -0.46 1.45 25.51
N LYS A 58 -0.89 1.61 24.25
CA LYS A 58 -1.73 2.75 23.81
C LYS A 58 -3.21 2.61 24.20
N ARG A 59 -3.57 1.54 24.91
CA ARG A 59 -4.96 1.25 25.37
C ARG A 59 -5.97 1.13 24.23
N ILE A 60 -5.53 0.73 23.05
CA ILE A 60 -6.39 0.49 21.90
C ILE A 60 -7.16 -0.82 22.10
N LYS A 61 -8.47 -0.74 22.01
CA LYS A 61 -9.35 -1.91 22.17
C LYS A 61 -9.58 -2.62 20.83
N ASN A 62 -9.91 -3.92 20.87
CA ASN A 62 -10.18 -4.70 19.67
C ASN A 62 -11.37 -4.18 18.83
N ASN A 63 -12.32 -3.49 19.43
CA ASN A 63 -13.41 -2.84 18.70
C ASN A 63 -12.97 -1.54 17.99
N GLN A 64 -11.81 -0.99 18.33
CA GLN A 64 -11.22 0.15 17.65
C GLN A 64 -10.24 -0.30 16.56
N CYS A 65 -9.36 -1.27 16.85
CA CYS A 65 -8.45 -1.83 15.86
C CYS A 65 -8.31 -3.35 16.03
N ILE A 66 -8.58 -4.09 14.95
CA ILE A 66 -8.38 -5.54 14.88
C ILE A 66 -7.01 -5.79 14.26
N LEU A 67 -6.01 -6.19 15.06
CA LEU A 67 -4.72 -6.62 14.54
C LEU A 67 -4.71 -8.14 14.33
N LEU A 68 -4.39 -8.59 13.12
CA LEU A 68 -4.42 -10.00 12.71
C LEU A 68 -3.04 -10.47 12.24
N ASN A 69 -2.53 -11.57 12.86
CA ASN A 69 -1.35 -12.25 12.31
C ASN A 69 -1.77 -13.15 11.15
N LYS A 70 -1.70 -12.60 9.94
CA LYS A 70 -2.03 -13.31 8.70
C LYS A 70 -1.12 -12.89 7.57
N PHE A 71 -0.50 -13.86 6.92
CA PHE A 71 0.18 -13.63 5.65
C PHE A 71 -0.87 -13.46 4.55
N ILE A 72 -0.82 -12.31 3.88
CA ILE A 72 -1.78 -11.94 2.84
C ILE A 72 -1.18 -12.21 1.46
N ASP A 73 -1.97 -12.87 0.63
CA ASP A 73 -1.70 -13.10 -0.79
C ASP A 73 -2.91 -12.69 -1.67
N ALA A 74 -2.78 -12.85 -2.97
CA ALA A 74 -3.82 -12.45 -3.91
C ALA A 74 -5.09 -13.32 -3.82
N GLU A 75 -4.96 -14.57 -3.38
CA GLU A 75 -6.08 -15.52 -3.27
C GLU A 75 -6.87 -15.31 -1.97
N ASN A 76 -6.17 -15.02 -0.88
CA ASN A 76 -6.80 -14.99 0.45
C ASN A 76 -7.26 -13.60 0.90
N VAL A 77 -6.80 -12.52 0.27
CA VAL A 77 -7.02 -11.13 0.72
C VAL A 77 -8.50 -10.80 0.94
N ASN A 78 -9.38 -11.12 -0.01
CA ASN A 78 -10.80 -10.80 0.11
C ASN A 78 -11.47 -11.57 1.27
N SER A 79 -11.13 -12.85 1.44
CA SER A 79 -11.68 -13.68 2.52
C SER A 79 -11.21 -13.20 3.89
N LEU A 80 -9.95 -12.76 4.02
CA LEU A 80 -9.40 -12.25 5.27
C LEU A 80 -9.94 -10.86 5.61
N ILE A 81 -10.07 -9.97 4.64
CA ILE A 81 -10.76 -8.68 4.84
C ILE A 81 -12.21 -8.91 5.27
N LYS A 82 -12.94 -9.83 4.63
CA LYS A 82 -14.35 -10.13 4.99
C LYS A 82 -14.50 -10.55 6.47
N LYS A 83 -13.52 -11.27 7.03
CA LYS A 83 -13.53 -11.70 8.45
C LYS A 83 -13.43 -10.54 9.43
N THR A 84 -12.95 -9.36 9.03
CA THR A 84 -12.93 -8.17 9.89
C THR A 84 -14.29 -7.48 10.01
N GLY A 85 -15.27 -7.85 9.18
CA GLY A 85 -16.55 -7.16 9.05
C GLY A 85 -16.49 -5.85 8.26
N ILE A 86 -15.31 -5.39 7.84
CA ILE A 86 -15.11 -4.13 7.11
C ILE A 86 -15.20 -4.42 5.62
N THR A 87 -16.32 -4.02 5.00
CA THR A 87 -16.58 -4.23 3.56
C THR A 87 -17.25 -3.02 2.91
N GLY A 88 -17.34 -3.03 1.57
CA GLY A 88 -17.95 -1.94 0.81
C GLY A 88 -17.12 -0.66 0.83
N GLU A 89 -17.76 0.50 0.95
CA GLU A 89 -17.05 1.78 1.03
C GLU A 89 -16.32 1.92 2.38
N ILE A 90 -15.03 2.24 2.32
CA ILE A 90 -14.17 2.58 3.46
C ILE A 90 -13.41 3.87 3.15
N ASP A 91 -12.90 4.56 4.17
CA ASP A 91 -12.20 5.82 3.94
C ASP A 91 -10.76 5.61 3.51
N PHE A 92 -10.03 4.69 4.14
CA PHE A 92 -8.60 4.53 3.91
C PHE A 92 -8.19 3.06 3.72
N PHE A 93 -7.36 2.82 2.74
CA PHE A 93 -6.69 1.54 2.52
C PHE A 93 -5.21 1.76 2.27
N SER A 94 -4.36 1.03 2.98
CA SER A 94 -2.91 1.00 2.79
C SER A 94 -2.42 -0.42 2.55
N LEU A 95 -1.48 -0.58 1.63
CA LEU A 95 -0.86 -1.86 1.29
C LEU A 95 0.63 -1.68 1.08
N ASP A 96 1.41 -2.38 1.90
CA ASP A 96 2.87 -2.40 1.89
C ASP A 96 3.33 -3.76 2.44
N VAL A 97 3.59 -4.72 1.55
CA VAL A 97 4.00 -6.09 1.92
C VAL A 97 5.36 -6.47 1.35
N ASP A 98 6.11 -5.47 0.87
CA ASP A 98 7.44 -5.70 0.29
C ASP A 98 7.45 -6.81 -0.79
N GLY A 99 6.38 -6.94 -1.58
CA GLY A 99 6.32 -8.07 -2.49
C GLY A 99 5.17 -8.08 -3.48
N ASN A 100 4.11 -8.77 -3.11
CA ASN A 100 2.96 -9.01 -4.00
C ASN A 100 1.96 -7.85 -4.11
N ASP A 101 2.32 -6.61 -3.78
CA ASP A 101 1.45 -5.44 -3.69
C ASP A 101 0.55 -5.25 -4.91
N TYR A 102 1.14 -5.32 -6.11
CA TYR A 102 0.40 -5.23 -7.36
C TYR A 102 -0.69 -6.32 -7.47
N TRP A 103 -0.33 -7.56 -7.14
CA TRP A 103 -1.20 -8.72 -7.29
C TRP A 103 -2.31 -8.73 -6.26
N ILE A 104 -2.01 -8.36 -5.02
CA ILE A 104 -2.98 -8.20 -3.94
C ILE A 104 -3.96 -7.09 -4.30
N TRP A 105 -3.47 -5.88 -4.65
CA TRP A 105 -4.32 -4.77 -5.05
C TRP A 105 -5.21 -5.10 -6.25
N LYS A 106 -4.66 -5.79 -7.25
CA LYS A 106 -5.41 -6.25 -8.42
C LYS A 106 -6.62 -7.10 -8.02
N ASN A 107 -6.48 -7.98 -7.03
CA ASN A 107 -7.51 -8.95 -6.63
C ASN A 107 -8.52 -8.41 -5.60
N ILE A 108 -8.20 -7.37 -4.84
CA ILE A 108 -9.15 -6.76 -3.90
C ILE A 108 -10.40 -6.27 -4.64
N ASN A 109 -11.59 -6.73 -4.23
CA ASN A 109 -12.87 -6.37 -4.84
C ASN A 109 -14.03 -6.15 -3.85
N ILE A 110 -13.87 -6.50 -2.58
CA ILE A 110 -14.92 -6.41 -1.56
C ILE A 110 -14.94 -5.07 -0.82
N ILE A 111 -13.93 -4.24 -1.00
CA ILE A 111 -13.85 -2.88 -0.47
C ILE A 111 -13.73 -1.85 -1.58
N LYS A 112 -14.22 -0.64 -1.30
CA LYS A 112 -14.13 0.54 -2.19
C LYS A 112 -13.56 1.73 -1.39
N PRO A 113 -12.24 1.76 -1.17
CA PRO A 113 -11.61 2.85 -0.43
C PRO A 113 -11.82 4.21 -1.09
N ARG A 114 -11.94 5.26 -0.29
CA ARG A 114 -11.92 6.65 -0.79
C ARG A 114 -10.50 7.09 -1.14
N LEU A 115 -9.54 6.73 -0.28
CA LEU A 115 -8.11 6.92 -0.47
C LEU A 115 -7.37 5.58 -0.37
N VAL A 116 -6.47 5.33 -1.31
CA VAL A 116 -5.59 4.16 -1.35
C VAL A 116 -4.15 4.61 -1.32
N VAL A 117 -3.34 4.01 -0.47
CA VAL A 117 -1.88 4.17 -0.42
C VAL A 117 -1.25 2.84 -0.78
N LEU A 118 -0.34 2.86 -1.73
CA LEU A 118 0.40 1.66 -2.19
C LEU A 118 1.89 1.97 -2.22
N GLU A 119 2.70 1.05 -1.67
CA GLU A 119 4.13 1.12 -1.85
C GLU A 119 4.53 0.89 -3.30
N TYR A 120 5.49 1.68 -3.82
CA TYR A 120 6.07 1.44 -5.13
C TYR A 120 7.58 1.28 -5.08
N ASN A 121 8.10 0.37 -5.89
CA ASN A 121 9.54 0.18 -6.03
C ASN A 121 10.12 1.19 -7.04
N SER A 122 10.73 2.25 -6.55
CA SER A 122 11.34 3.28 -7.39
C SER A 122 12.52 2.78 -8.23
N SER A 123 13.13 1.62 -7.86
CA SER A 123 14.23 1.01 -8.63
C SER A 123 13.80 0.54 -10.01
N PHE A 124 12.49 0.33 -10.24
CA PHE A 124 11.96 -0.05 -11.56
C PHE A 124 11.77 1.16 -12.50
N GLY A 125 12.07 2.37 -12.01
CA GLY A 125 11.97 3.61 -12.79
C GLY A 125 10.52 4.03 -13.08
N LYS A 126 10.40 5.13 -13.81
CA LYS A 126 9.11 5.82 -14.00
C LYS A 126 8.34 5.45 -15.26
N TYR A 127 8.97 4.78 -16.23
CA TYR A 127 8.38 4.61 -17.56
C TYR A 127 7.72 3.25 -17.79
N TYR A 128 8.24 2.18 -17.18
CA TYR A 128 7.82 0.82 -17.47
C TYR A 128 6.86 0.28 -16.41
N PRO A 129 5.72 -0.30 -16.83
CA PRO A 129 4.78 -0.93 -15.91
C PRO A 129 5.27 -2.32 -15.54
N LEU A 130 6.15 -2.40 -14.54
CA LEU A 130 6.84 -3.60 -14.11
C LEU A 130 6.41 -4.01 -12.71
N THR A 131 6.32 -5.31 -12.48
CA THR A 131 6.15 -5.93 -11.17
C THR A 131 6.94 -7.22 -11.09
N ILE A 132 7.21 -7.71 -9.87
CA ILE A 132 7.74 -9.07 -9.69
C ILE A 132 6.71 -10.10 -10.17
N PRO A 133 7.15 -11.30 -10.63
CA PRO A 133 6.24 -12.41 -10.87
C PRO A 133 5.45 -12.74 -9.60
N TYR A 134 4.20 -13.13 -9.76
CA TYR A 134 3.39 -13.57 -8.63
C TYR A 134 3.94 -14.85 -8.00
N ASN A 135 4.06 -14.82 -6.69
CA ASN A 135 4.38 -16.00 -5.88
C ASN A 135 3.68 -15.85 -4.51
N SER A 136 2.67 -16.67 -4.23
CA SER A 136 1.91 -16.60 -2.95
C SER A 136 2.77 -16.77 -1.70
N LYS A 137 3.98 -17.34 -1.83
CA LYS A 137 4.95 -17.53 -0.74
C LYS A 137 6.12 -16.57 -0.81
N PHE A 138 5.99 -15.47 -1.57
CA PHE A 138 7.07 -14.51 -1.71
C PHE A 138 7.35 -13.83 -0.36
N ILE A 139 8.62 -13.87 0.05
CA ILE A 139 9.15 -13.12 1.19
C ILE A 139 10.33 -12.31 0.69
N TRP A 140 10.29 -11.02 0.92
CA TRP A 140 11.36 -10.11 0.52
C TRP A 140 12.68 -10.46 1.23
N ASN A 141 13.75 -10.39 0.47
CA ASN A 141 15.10 -10.59 0.98
C ASN A 141 15.91 -9.31 0.78
N ASN A 142 16.16 -8.59 1.87
CA ASN A 142 16.89 -7.32 1.86
C ASN A 142 18.41 -7.46 1.71
N LYS A 143 18.93 -8.67 1.55
CA LYS A 143 20.37 -8.93 1.42
C LYS A 143 20.84 -8.77 -0.02
N ASN A 144 22.00 -8.12 -0.18
CA ASN A 144 22.67 -7.95 -1.47
C ASN A 144 21.77 -7.26 -2.53
N GLU A 145 21.89 -7.69 -3.77
CA GLU A 145 21.12 -7.14 -4.89
C GLU A 145 19.64 -7.54 -4.86
N LYS A 146 19.25 -8.60 -4.12
CA LYS A 146 17.86 -9.04 -3.96
C LYS A 146 16.99 -8.02 -3.24
N ARG A 147 17.60 -7.07 -2.50
CA ARG A 147 16.90 -5.95 -1.84
C ARG A 147 16.08 -5.07 -2.80
N PHE A 148 16.32 -5.14 -4.11
CA PHE A 148 15.58 -4.39 -5.13
C PHE A 148 14.50 -5.21 -5.83
N PHE A 149 14.40 -6.49 -5.51
CA PHE A 149 13.46 -7.40 -6.13
C PHE A 149 12.21 -7.56 -5.24
N TYR A 150 11.31 -6.58 -5.31
CA TYR A 150 10.04 -6.57 -4.60
C TYR A 150 9.04 -5.63 -5.30
N GLY A 151 7.76 -5.79 -4.99
CA GLY A 151 6.69 -4.85 -5.33
C GLY A 151 6.52 -4.57 -6.82
N ALA A 152 6.10 -3.34 -7.12
CA ALA A 152 5.79 -2.89 -8.47
C ALA A 152 6.27 -1.46 -8.74
N SER A 153 6.46 -1.11 -10.00
CA SER A 153 6.72 0.27 -10.43
C SER A 153 5.49 1.15 -10.21
N LEU A 154 5.72 2.45 -9.99
CA LEU A 154 4.64 3.43 -9.92
C LEU A 154 3.73 3.38 -11.16
N LYS A 155 4.31 3.13 -12.35
CA LYS A 155 3.57 2.98 -13.61
C LYS A 155 2.64 1.76 -13.63
N ALA A 156 3.06 0.64 -13.04
CA ALA A 156 2.21 -0.54 -12.92
C ALA A 156 1.04 -0.29 -11.96
N LEU A 157 1.31 0.34 -10.82
CA LEU A 157 0.28 0.70 -9.85
C LEU A 157 -0.70 1.74 -10.40
N GLU A 158 -0.22 2.75 -11.16
CA GLU A 158 -1.10 3.69 -11.87
C GLU A 158 -2.05 2.96 -12.82
N LYS A 159 -1.53 2.07 -13.69
CA LYS A 159 -2.34 1.35 -14.67
C LYS A 159 -3.44 0.50 -14.02
N ILE A 160 -3.09 -0.28 -12.99
CA ILE A 160 -4.08 -1.12 -12.32
C ILE A 160 -5.10 -0.29 -11.53
N SER A 161 -4.65 0.77 -10.84
CA SER A 161 -5.55 1.65 -10.08
C SER A 161 -6.53 2.38 -11.00
N VAL A 162 -6.08 2.84 -12.18
CA VAL A 162 -6.97 3.45 -13.20
C VAL A 162 -8.04 2.47 -13.66
N LYS A 163 -7.71 1.18 -13.89
CA LYS A 163 -8.69 0.13 -14.24
C LYS A 163 -9.70 -0.11 -13.12
N LYS A 164 -9.28 0.04 -11.86
CA LYS A 164 -10.13 -0.12 -10.68
C LYS A 164 -10.96 1.14 -10.34
N GLY A 165 -10.87 2.21 -11.13
CA GLY A 165 -11.65 3.44 -10.92
C GLY A 165 -10.97 4.47 -10.02
N TYR A 166 -9.67 4.39 -9.83
CA TYR A 166 -8.85 5.34 -9.05
C TYR A 166 -7.99 6.22 -9.95
N THR A 167 -7.45 7.28 -9.39
CA THR A 167 -6.49 8.16 -10.06
C THR A 167 -5.33 8.48 -9.12
N LEU A 168 -4.12 8.47 -9.64
CA LEU A 168 -2.93 8.93 -8.95
C LEU A 168 -3.01 10.45 -8.73
N VAL A 169 -2.71 10.92 -7.51
CA VAL A 169 -2.71 12.35 -7.17
C VAL A 169 -1.36 12.85 -6.69
N CYS A 170 -0.58 12.03 -6.01
CA CYS A 170 0.78 12.36 -5.59
C CYS A 170 1.55 11.10 -5.17
N VAL A 171 2.83 11.30 -4.87
CA VAL A 171 3.67 10.37 -4.12
C VAL A 171 4.24 11.09 -2.89
N ASP A 172 4.76 10.35 -1.92
CA ASP A 172 5.45 10.95 -0.79
C ASP A 172 6.85 11.48 -1.19
N SER A 173 7.41 12.33 -0.34
CA SER A 173 8.71 12.97 -0.57
C SER A 173 9.90 12.01 -0.47
N ARG A 174 9.70 10.81 0.06
CA ARG A 174 10.73 9.76 0.18
C ARG A 174 10.78 8.86 -1.07
N GLY A 175 9.73 8.85 -1.89
CA GLY A 175 9.64 7.99 -3.07
C GLY A 175 9.32 6.53 -2.70
N ILE A 176 8.44 6.34 -1.74
CA ILE A 176 7.98 5.06 -1.21
C ILE A 176 6.50 4.85 -1.53
N ASN A 177 5.64 5.77 -1.10
CA ASN A 177 4.20 5.63 -1.16
C ASN A 177 3.56 6.46 -2.27
N ALA A 178 2.60 5.85 -2.97
CA ALA A 178 1.77 6.48 -4.00
C ALA A 178 0.32 6.59 -3.53
N PHE A 179 -0.31 7.74 -3.75
CA PHE A 179 -1.64 8.07 -3.26
C PHE A 179 -2.64 8.09 -4.41
N PHE A 180 -3.66 7.25 -4.31
CA PHE A 180 -4.71 7.09 -5.30
C PHE A 180 -6.07 7.43 -4.70
N ILE A 181 -6.84 8.27 -5.39
CA ILE A 181 -8.20 8.66 -4.96
C ILE A 181 -9.22 8.06 -5.92
N ARG A 182 -10.35 7.63 -5.40
CA ARG A 182 -11.46 7.15 -6.22
C ARG A 182 -11.95 8.30 -7.14
N LYS A 183 -12.12 8.03 -8.42
CA LYS A 183 -12.34 9.05 -9.46
C LYS A 183 -13.59 9.92 -9.25
N ASP A 184 -14.64 9.39 -8.62
CA ASP A 184 -15.85 10.15 -8.31
C ASP A 184 -15.62 11.25 -7.26
N LEU A 185 -14.59 11.11 -6.42
CA LEU A 185 -14.30 12.02 -5.32
C LEU A 185 -13.38 13.19 -5.71
N ILE A 186 -12.75 13.13 -6.89
CA ILE A 186 -11.84 14.20 -7.33
C ILE A 186 -12.57 15.30 -8.13
N LYS A 187 -13.80 15.03 -8.59
CA LYS A 187 -14.59 16.00 -9.34
C LYS A 187 -14.85 17.25 -8.48
N ASN A 188 -14.63 18.42 -9.08
CA ASN A 188 -14.83 19.72 -8.45
C ASN A 188 -13.93 19.98 -7.23
N THR A 189 -12.77 19.35 -7.16
CA THR A 189 -11.73 19.60 -6.15
C THR A 189 -10.50 20.23 -6.75
N ILE A 190 -9.59 20.73 -5.91
CA ILE A 190 -8.28 21.24 -6.32
C ILE A 190 -7.29 20.13 -6.67
N LEU A 191 -7.64 18.85 -6.40
CA LEU A 191 -6.80 17.71 -6.70
C LEU A 191 -6.87 17.38 -8.18
N THR A 192 -5.73 17.19 -8.79
CA THR A 192 -5.61 16.86 -10.21
C THR A 192 -5.11 15.44 -10.42
N LYS A 193 -5.57 14.84 -11.51
CA LYS A 193 -5.02 13.58 -11.97
C LYS A 193 -3.56 13.79 -12.39
N MET A 194 -2.67 12.99 -11.81
CA MET A 194 -1.25 12.99 -12.16
C MET A 194 -0.89 11.74 -12.97
N ARG A 195 0.18 11.83 -13.75
CA ARG A 195 0.80 10.67 -14.38
C ARG A 195 2.01 10.25 -13.56
N SER A 196 2.30 8.97 -13.54
CA SER A 196 3.48 8.43 -12.82
C SER A 196 4.78 9.12 -13.24
N GLU A 197 4.93 9.45 -14.53
CA GLU A 197 6.12 10.12 -15.06
C GLU A 197 6.35 11.51 -14.47
N ASP A 198 5.27 12.23 -14.11
CA ASP A 198 5.31 13.61 -13.65
C ASP A 198 5.59 13.73 -12.14
N VAL A 199 5.14 12.74 -11.36
CA VAL A 199 5.26 12.76 -9.88
C VAL A 199 6.28 11.80 -9.32
N PHE A 200 6.95 11.02 -10.16
CA PHE A 200 7.89 10.00 -9.74
C PHE A 200 9.08 10.56 -8.95
N ILE A 201 9.32 9.98 -7.78
CA ILE A 201 10.48 10.28 -6.93
C ILE A 201 11.27 8.99 -6.72
N TYR A 202 12.60 9.06 -6.84
CA TYR A 202 13.48 7.95 -6.46
C TYR A 202 13.57 7.87 -4.94
N ASN A 203 13.47 6.66 -4.39
CA ASN A 203 13.73 6.43 -2.98
C ASN A 203 15.19 6.78 -2.68
N LYS A 204 15.40 7.73 -1.75
CA LYS A 204 16.71 8.25 -1.37
C LYS A 204 17.55 7.22 -0.63
N ASP A 205 16.91 6.30 0.09
CA ASP A 205 17.59 5.26 0.87
C ASP A 205 18.24 4.20 -0.04
N HIS A 206 17.86 4.16 -1.30
CA HIS A 206 18.47 3.32 -2.33
C HIS A 206 19.70 3.94 -3.01
N ASN A 207 20.38 4.89 -2.36
CA ASN A 207 21.62 5.55 -2.83
C ASN A 207 21.55 6.27 -4.18
N GLY A 208 20.39 6.78 -4.59
CA GLY A 208 20.22 7.74 -5.70
C GLY A 208 20.79 7.36 -7.07
N LYS A 209 21.43 6.20 -7.20
CA LYS A 209 22.02 5.77 -8.47
C LYS A 209 20.92 5.28 -9.40
N LYS A 210 20.76 5.97 -10.54
CA LYS A 210 19.96 5.46 -11.66
C LYS A 210 20.47 4.08 -12.03
N LYS A 211 19.67 3.04 -11.77
CA LYS A 211 20.02 1.68 -12.14
C LYS A 211 19.67 1.46 -13.60
N ASP A 212 20.46 0.66 -14.26
CA ASP A 212 20.15 0.19 -15.60
C ASP A 212 18.94 -0.76 -15.52
N ILE A 213 17.76 -0.19 -15.78
CA ILE A 213 16.47 -0.91 -15.74
C ILE A 213 16.49 -2.11 -16.67
N LYS A 214 17.19 -2.05 -17.83
CA LYS A 214 17.27 -3.18 -18.77
C LYS A 214 17.94 -4.37 -18.12
N ASN A 215 19.02 -4.15 -17.38
CA ASN A 215 19.72 -5.19 -16.66
C ASN A 215 18.88 -5.73 -15.49
N ILE A 216 18.17 -4.88 -14.77
CA ILE A 216 17.25 -5.28 -13.68
C ILE A 216 16.13 -6.17 -14.23
N VAL A 217 15.46 -5.76 -15.31
CA VAL A 217 14.38 -6.51 -15.95
C VAL A 217 14.85 -7.89 -16.39
N LYS A 218 16.01 -7.96 -17.07
CA LYS A 218 16.58 -9.23 -17.54
C LYS A 218 17.03 -10.13 -16.39
N LYS A 219 17.64 -9.55 -15.36
CA LYS A 219 18.18 -10.28 -14.21
C LYS A 219 17.11 -10.92 -13.34
N TYR A 220 15.97 -10.26 -13.16
CA TYR A 220 14.94 -10.64 -12.20
C TYR A 220 13.62 -11.14 -12.81
N ASN A 221 13.58 -11.38 -14.12
CA ASN A 221 12.38 -11.86 -14.82
C ASN A 221 11.12 -11.01 -14.48
N LEU A 222 11.26 -9.69 -14.41
CA LEU A 222 10.14 -8.82 -14.10
C LEU A 222 9.03 -8.94 -15.14
N VAL A 223 7.79 -8.88 -14.68
CA VAL A 223 6.60 -8.97 -15.52
C VAL A 223 6.16 -7.57 -15.95
N LYS A 224 5.94 -7.37 -17.24
CA LYS A 224 5.32 -6.17 -17.79
C LYS A 224 3.80 -6.33 -17.75
N VAL A 225 3.07 -5.42 -17.09
CA VAL A 225 1.62 -5.46 -16.84
C VAL A 225 0.87 -4.29 -17.47
#